data_ea6647bc98188eed4e9752038f0228e2
#
_entry.id   ea6647bc98188eed4e9752038f0228e2
#
_cell.length_a   1.000
_cell.length_b   1.000
_cell.length_c   1.000
_cell.angle_alpha   90.00
_cell.angle_beta   90.00
_cell.angle_gamma   90.00
#
_symmetry.space_group_name_H-M   'P 1'
#
loop_
_entity.id
_entity.type
_entity.pdbx_description
1 polymer ?
#
loop_
_entity_poly.entity_id
_entity_poly.type
_entity_poly.pdbx_seq_one_letter_code
_entity_poly.pdbx_strand_id
1 'polypeptide(L)'
;AVGMIVINGLEPTGIFFTIGLFYILTGIYFRVTCPVEPMKVISGYAIAMSISAAQIHASFLLVCVILFLLCLTGLIYVISRFISKSVIRGIQMSTGFLLLIQGIHLMIGDSNLQLAQGLAEPYLRIQQIAFLPVGMVLGAGLGLLCVVLLDNKKLPAAVVVIGTGLAIGLLTGTRQGWEAASPGLNLPPLLPYGLPTAADFSFALVILILPQIPMTVANAVIANADLSRQYFGQHSARVTHRG
;
A
#
# COMPACT_ATOMS: atom_id res chain seq x y z
N ALA A 1 -1.49 1.53 1.66
CA ALA A 1 -2.28 2.76 1.68
C ALA A 1 -2.12 3.51 3.01
N VAL A 2 -2.52 2.91 4.16
CA VAL A 2 -2.45 3.58 5.48
C VAL A 2 -1.05 4.12 5.78
N GLY A 3 0.00 3.33 5.58
CA GLY A 3 1.39 3.78 5.79
C GLY A 3 1.75 5.02 4.96
N MET A 4 1.31 5.11 3.71
CA MET A 4 1.55 6.30 2.88
C MET A 4 0.74 7.53 3.34
N ILE A 5 -0.46 7.32 3.88
CA ILE A 5 -1.25 8.41 4.47
C ILE A 5 -0.50 8.98 5.68
N VAL A 6 -0.05 8.10 6.58
CA VAL A 6 0.56 8.48 7.85
C VAL A 6 1.97 9.06 7.67
N ILE A 7 2.80 8.39 6.85
CA ILE A 7 4.24 8.73 6.73
C ILE A 7 4.48 9.78 5.65
N ASN A 8 3.80 9.64 4.50
CA ASN A 8 4.02 10.51 3.35
C ASN A 8 2.99 11.64 3.22
N GLY A 9 2.02 11.72 4.13
CA GLY A 9 1.01 12.79 4.14
C GLY A 9 0.02 12.71 2.97
N LEU A 10 -0.27 11.50 2.46
CA LEU A 10 -1.25 11.36 1.40
C LEU A 10 -2.67 11.58 1.93
N GLU A 11 -3.51 12.19 1.09
CA GLU A 11 -4.89 12.52 1.40
C GLU A 11 -5.74 11.23 1.51
N PRO A 12 -6.31 10.95 2.69
CA PRO A 12 -6.98 9.67 2.95
C PRO A 12 -8.28 9.49 2.15
N THR A 13 -9.07 10.56 2.01
CA THR A 13 -10.38 10.50 1.34
C THR A 13 -10.23 10.07 -0.12
N GLY A 14 -9.25 10.65 -0.84
CA GLY A 14 -8.95 10.30 -2.21
C GLY A 14 -8.53 8.85 -2.39
N ILE A 15 -7.68 8.36 -1.50
CA ILE A 15 -7.18 6.98 -1.56
C ILE A 15 -8.31 5.99 -1.31
N PHE A 16 -9.07 6.13 -0.22
CA PHE A 16 -10.13 5.18 0.11
C PHE A 16 -11.29 5.24 -0.87
N PHE A 17 -11.68 6.45 -1.30
CA PHE A 17 -12.71 6.63 -2.32
C PHE A 17 -12.34 5.95 -3.64
N THR A 18 -11.11 6.17 -4.11
CA THR A 18 -10.64 5.58 -5.37
C THR A 18 -10.58 4.06 -5.30
N ILE A 19 -10.02 3.51 -4.22
CA ILE A 19 -9.98 2.05 -4.02
C ILE A 19 -11.40 1.48 -4.02
N GLY A 20 -12.32 2.05 -3.25
CA GLY A 20 -13.72 1.60 -3.18
C GLY A 20 -14.43 1.67 -4.52
N LEU A 21 -14.27 2.79 -5.25
CA LEU A 21 -14.84 2.98 -6.58
C LEU A 21 -14.33 1.93 -7.57
N PHE A 22 -13.02 1.68 -7.61
CA PHE A 22 -12.45 0.67 -8.50
C PHE A 22 -12.89 -0.76 -8.14
N TYR A 23 -13.05 -1.11 -6.85
CA TYR A 23 -13.63 -2.39 -6.48
C TYR A 23 -15.05 -2.57 -7.02
N ILE A 24 -15.89 -1.53 -6.94
CA ILE A 24 -17.25 -1.55 -7.47
C ILE A 24 -17.24 -1.68 -8.99
N LEU A 25 -16.47 -0.83 -9.68
CA LEU A 25 -16.39 -0.82 -11.15
C LEU A 25 -15.86 -2.13 -11.71
N THR A 26 -14.77 -2.67 -11.15
CA THR A 26 -14.21 -3.95 -11.59
C THR A 26 -15.13 -5.12 -11.29
N GLY A 27 -15.80 -5.12 -10.12
CA GLY A 27 -16.79 -6.13 -9.77
C GLY A 27 -17.98 -6.17 -10.75
N ILE A 28 -18.51 -4.99 -11.12
CA ILE A 28 -19.60 -4.88 -12.10
C ILE A 28 -19.13 -5.31 -13.50
N TYR A 29 -17.95 -4.86 -13.93
CA TYR A 29 -17.43 -5.15 -15.27
C TYR A 29 -17.06 -6.63 -15.46
N PHE A 30 -16.27 -7.19 -14.55
CA PHE A 30 -15.81 -8.56 -14.65
C PHE A 30 -16.82 -9.59 -14.13
N ARG A 31 -17.79 -9.16 -13.33
CA ARG A 31 -18.78 -10.03 -12.63
C ARG A 31 -18.14 -11.06 -11.70
N VAL A 32 -16.92 -10.83 -11.27
CA VAL A 32 -16.16 -11.61 -10.29
C VAL A 32 -15.40 -10.64 -9.39
N THR A 33 -15.01 -11.10 -8.22
CA THR A 33 -14.21 -10.30 -7.30
C THR A 33 -12.78 -10.18 -7.85
N CYS A 34 -12.42 -9.00 -8.33
CA CYS A 34 -11.05 -8.71 -8.75
C CYS A 34 -10.36 -7.88 -7.67
N PRO A 35 -9.19 -8.29 -7.17
CA PRO A 35 -8.45 -7.49 -6.21
C PRO A 35 -7.93 -6.21 -6.84
N VAL A 36 -8.26 -5.07 -6.24
CA VAL A 36 -7.63 -3.78 -6.55
C VAL A 36 -6.41 -3.66 -5.65
N GLU A 37 -5.25 -3.95 -6.19
CA GLU A 37 -4.01 -3.94 -5.42
C GLU A 37 -3.36 -2.55 -5.40
N PRO A 38 -2.95 -2.05 -4.22
CA PRO A 38 -2.07 -0.88 -4.16
C PRO A 38 -0.73 -1.21 -4.80
N MET A 39 -0.07 -0.20 -5.38
CA MET A 39 1.25 -0.33 -5.99
C MET A 39 2.29 -0.63 -4.91
N LYS A 40 2.54 -1.91 -4.65
CA LYS A 40 3.33 -2.39 -3.50
C LYS A 40 4.75 -1.85 -3.48
N VAL A 41 5.39 -1.79 -4.65
CA VAL A 41 6.78 -1.31 -4.75
C VAL A 41 6.84 0.20 -4.49
N ILE A 42 5.99 0.98 -5.16
CA ILE A 42 5.91 2.43 -4.92
C ILE A 42 5.61 2.70 -3.45
N SER A 43 4.64 1.99 -2.86
CA SER A 43 4.30 2.14 -1.45
C SER A 43 5.47 1.81 -0.52
N GLY A 44 6.20 0.73 -0.80
CA GLY A 44 7.36 0.32 -0.01
C GLY A 44 8.48 1.35 -0.04
N TYR A 45 8.85 1.80 -1.25
CA TYR A 45 9.89 2.83 -1.42
C TYR A 45 9.46 4.18 -0.85
N ALA A 46 8.19 4.59 -1.08
CA ALA A 46 7.66 5.84 -0.55
C ALA A 46 7.76 5.91 0.97
N ILE A 47 7.36 4.84 1.65
CA ILE A 47 7.42 4.72 3.10
C ILE A 47 8.88 4.70 3.59
N ALA A 48 9.72 3.85 2.97
CA ALA A 48 11.11 3.66 3.41
C ALA A 48 11.98 4.90 3.21
N MET A 49 11.76 5.66 2.12
CA MET A 49 12.56 6.83 1.76
C MET A 49 11.87 8.16 2.11
N SER A 50 10.70 8.13 2.76
CA SER A 50 9.90 9.33 3.09
C SER A 50 9.69 10.25 1.87
N ILE A 51 9.33 9.65 0.73
CA ILE A 51 9.16 10.34 -0.56
C ILE A 51 8.00 11.33 -0.45
N SER A 52 8.11 12.49 -1.09
CA SER A 52 7.08 13.52 -1.04
C SER A 52 5.77 13.10 -1.71
N ALA A 53 4.65 13.63 -1.23
CA ALA A 53 3.32 13.36 -1.80
C ALA A 53 3.24 13.75 -3.29
N ALA A 54 3.94 14.82 -3.71
CA ALA A 54 3.99 15.25 -5.11
C ALA A 54 4.69 14.22 -6.01
N GLN A 55 5.81 13.65 -5.55
CA GLN A 55 6.53 12.59 -6.28
C GLN A 55 5.73 11.29 -6.37
N ILE A 56 5.02 10.94 -5.30
CA ILE A 56 4.12 9.79 -5.30
C ILE A 56 2.96 10.04 -6.28
N HIS A 57 2.38 11.24 -6.29
CA HIS A 57 1.34 11.61 -7.23
C HIS A 57 1.82 11.56 -8.68
N ALA A 58 3.03 12.07 -8.96
CA ALA A 58 3.68 11.95 -10.27
C ALA A 58 3.83 10.49 -10.70
N SER A 59 4.23 9.61 -9.77
CA SER A 59 4.37 8.18 -10.07
C SER A 59 3.04 7.51 -10.44
N PHE A 60 1.94 7.86 -9.77
CA PHE A 60 0.62 7.32 -10.08
C PHE A 60 0.15 7.74 -11.47
N LEU A 61 0.33 9.02 -11.82
CA LEU A 61 -0.01 9.53 -13.15
C LEU A 61 0.81 8.83 -14.25
N LEU A 62 2.12 8.73 -14.06
CA LEU A 62 3.00 8.07 -15.05
C LEU A 62 2.68 6.58 -15.20
N VAL A 63 2.49 5.85 -14.11
CA VAL A 63 2.13 4.43 -14.18
C VAL A 63 0.81 4.25 -14.92
N CYS A 64 -0.18 5.10 -14.65
CA CYS A 64 -1.47 5.06 -15.34
C CYS A 64 -1.28 5.23 -16.86
N VAL A 65 -0.54 6.26 -17.29
CA VAL A 65 -0.27 6.51 -18.71
C VAL A 65 0.53 5.37 -19.34
N ILE A 66 1.60 4.92 -18.69
CA ILE A 66 2.46 3.85 -19.22
C ILE A 66 1.68 2.54 -19.35
N LEU A 67 0.95 2.13 -18.33
CA LEU A 67 0.16 0.90 -18.38
C LEU A 67 -0.95 0.99 -19.42
N PHE A 68 -1.61 2.15 -19.54
CA PHE A 68 -2.62 2.38 -20.56
C PHE A 68 -2.04 2.22 -21.97
N LEU A 69 -0.88 2.83 -22.24
CA LEU A 69 -0.19 2.69 -23.53
C LEU A 69 0.27 1.25 -23.79
N LEU A 70 0.80 0.57 -22.77
CA LEU A 70 1.20 -0.83 -22.87
C LEU A 70 0.01 -1.76 -23.17
N CYS A 71 -1.15 -1.48 -22.60
CA CYS A 71 -2.37 -2.22 -22.88
C CYS A 71 -2.88 -1.96 -24.30
N LEU A 72 -2.95 -0.70 -24.74
CA LEU A 72 -3.40 -0.32 -26.08
C LEU A 72 -2.52 -0.91 -27.19
N THR A 73 -1.21 -0.88 -26.99
CA THR A 73 -0.23 -1.40 -27.98
C THR A 73 -0.07 -2.92 -27.93
N GLY A 74 -0.58 -3.58 -26.88
CA GLY A 74 -0.35 -5.00 -26.66
C GLY A 74 1.08 -5.34 -26.20
N LEU A 75 1.95 -4.33 -26.00
CA LEU A 75 3.32 -4.52 -25.52
C LEU A 75 3.40 -5.19 -24.15
N ILE A 76 2.32 -5.15 -23.38
CA ILE A 76 2.24 -5.83 -22.08
C ILE A 76 2.55 -7.35 -22.20
N TYR A 77 2.19 -7.98 -23.32
CA TYR A 77 2.53 -9.40 -23.58
C TYR A 77 4.00 -9.60 -23.87
N VAL A 78 4.59 -8.68 -24.62
CA VAL A 78 6.02 -8.73 -24.93
C VAL A 78 6.80 -8.60 -23.64
N ILE A 79 6.47 -7.60 -22.82
CA ILE A 79 7.12 -7.35 -21.54
C ILE A 79 6.94 -8.55 -20.59
N SER A 80 5.74 -9.13 -20.50
CA SER A 80 5.48 -10.27 -19.62
C SER A 80 6.35 -11.50 -19.93
N ARG A 81 6.77 -11.67 -21.20
CA ARG A 81 7.68 -12.76 -21.61
C ARG A 81 9.12 -12.55 -21.12
N PHE A 82 9.55 -11.30 -20.98
CA PHE A 82 10.93 -10.98 -20.55
C PHE A 82 11.06 -10.88 -19.02
N ILE A 83 9.95 -10.72 -18.30
CA ILE A 83 9.97 -10.65 -16.84
C ILE A 83 10.11 -12.06 -16.26
N SER A 84 11.33 -12.40 -15.83
CA SER A 84 11.57 -13.68 -15.19
C SER A 84 11.04 -13.73 -13.75
N LYS A 85 10.69 -14.93 -13.28
CA LYS A 85 10.28 -15.15 -11.87
C LYS A 85 11.35 -14.68 -10.88
N SER A 86 12.62 -14.77 -11.25
CA SER A 86 13.75 -14.32 -10.41
C SER A 86 13.75 -12.81 -10.22
N VAL A 87 13.47 -12.03 -11.27
CA VAL A 87 13.34 -10.57 -11.18
C VAL A 87 12.21 -10.18 -10.25
N ILE A 88 11.04 -10.81 -10.40
CA ILE A 88 9.88 -10.55 -9.54
C ILE A 88 10.21 -10.85 -8.07
N ARG A 89 10.82 -12.00 -7.79
CA ARG A 89 11.23 -12.38 -6.43
C ARG A 89 12.27 -11.42 -5.85
N GLY A 90 13.24 -10.98 -6.66
CA GLY A 90 14.22 -9.98 -6.25
C GLY A 90 13.57 -8.67 -5.82
N ILE A 91 12.63 -8.15 -6.61
CA ILE A 91 11.88 -6.94 -6.26
C ILE A 91 11.04 -7.14 -5.00
N GLN A 92 10.38 -8.28 -4.83
CA GLN A 92 9.60 -8.60 -3.63
C GLN A 92 10.49 -8.64 -2.38
N MET A 93 11.65 -9.30 -2.46
CA MET A 93 12.59 -9.35 -1.35
C MET A 93 13.14 -7.95 -1.00
N SER A 94 13.58 -7.19 -1.99
CA SER A 94 14.07 -5.82 -1.77
C SER A 94 13.01 -4.95 -1.08
N THR A 95 11.79 -4.96 -1.60
CA THR A 95 10.67 -4.20 -0.99
C THR A 95 10.36 -4.70 0.42
N GLY A 96 10.40 -6.01 0.65
CA GLY A 96 10.20 -6.61 1.97
C GLY A 96 11.26 -6.17 2.98
N PHE A 97 12.53 -6.15 2.59
CA PHE A 97 13.63 -5.65 3.44
C PHE A 97 13.48 -4.15 3.77
N LEU A 98 13.12 -3.34 2.79
CA LEU A 98 12.89 -1.89 3.02
C LEU A 98 11.75 -1.68 4.05
N LEU A 99 10.65 -2.40 3.90
CA LEU A 99 9.53 -2.32 4.85
C LEU A 99 9.89 -2.88 6.23
N LEU A 100 10.71 -3.92 6.30
CA LEU A 100 11.20 -4.48 7.56
C LEU A 100 12.05 -3.46 8.32
N ILE A 101 13.02 -2.84 7.65
CA ILE A 101 13.87 -1.80 8.24
C ILE A 101 13.02 -0.63 8.73
N GLN A 102 12.10 -0.15 7.91
CA GLN A 102 11.19 0.94 8.30
C GLN A 102 10.27 0.54 9.46
N GLY A 103 9.82 -0.71 9.49
CA GLY A 103 9.05 -1.27 10.62
C GLY A 103 9.84 -1.23 11.92
N ILE A 104 11.13 -1.59 11.88
CA ILE A 104 12.03 -1.53 13.04
C ILE A 104 12.20 -0.08 13.51
N HIS A 105 12.44 0.86 12.59
CA HIS A 105 12.52 2.29 12.93
C HIS A 105 11.26 2.81 13.60
N LEU A 106 10.08 2.42 13.09
CA LEU A 106 8.80 2.76 13.71
C LEU A 106 8.65 2.15 15.12
N MET A 107 9.12 0.91 15.32
CA MET A 107 9.06 0.27 16.65
C MET A 107 9.97 0.92 17.67
N ILE A 108 11.17 1.34 17.27
CA ILE A 108 12.16 1.99 18.14
C ILE A 108 11.75 3.44 18.45
N GLY A 109 10.97 4.06 17.56
CA GLY A 109 10.54 5.45 17.70
C GLY A 109 11.49 6.46 17.05
N ASP A 110 12.33 6.01 16.12
CA ASP A 110 13.34 6.84 15.42
C ASP A 110 13.04 7.05 13.93
N SER A 111 11.82 6.76 13.47
CA SER A 111 11.42 7.09 12.11
C SER A 111 11.38 8.60 11.89
N ASN A 112 11.55 9.04 10.63
CA ASN A 112 11.55 10.46 10.27
C ASN A 112 10.31 11.21 10.79
N LEU A 113 9.12 10.56 10.78
CA LEU A 113 7.90 11.12 11.32
C LEU A 113 7.98 11.33 12.85
N GLN A 114 8.48 10.33 13.57
CA GLN A 114 8.58 10.34 15.03
C GLN A 114 9.63 11.35 15.51
N LEU A 115 10.78 11.41 14.82
CA LEU A 115 11.81 12.41 15.07
C LEU A 115 11.32 13.83 14.79
N ALA A 116 10.57 14.05 13.71
CA ALA A 116 9.99 15.36 13.40
C ALA A 116 8.98 15.83 14.45
N GLN A 117 8.29 14.92 15.13
CA GLN A 117 7.30 15.23 16.17
C GLN A 117 7.87 15.14 17.58
N GLY A 118 9.10 14.65 17.73
CA GLY A 118 9.75 14.49 19.05
C GLY A 118 9.04 13.48 19.97
N LEU A 119 8.38 12.48 19.39
CA LEU A 119 7.52 11.52 20.10
C LEU A 119 7.74 10.10 19.56
N ALA A 120 7.88 9.14 20.46
CA ALA A 120 7.98 7.74 20.08
C ALA A 120 6.68 7.22 19.41
N GLU A 121 5.53 7.69 19.91
CA GLU A 121 4.22 7.37 19.30
C GLU A 121 3.37 8.64 19.13
N PRO A 122 3.39 9.24 17.93
CA PRO A 122 2.70 10.52 17.67
C PRO A 122 1.18 10.45 17.86
N TYR A 123 0.59 9.29 17.73
CA TYR A 123 -0.88 9.13 17.73
C TYR A 123 -1.44 8.60 19.04
N LEU A 124 -0.62 7.95 19.90
CA LEU A 124 -1.07 7.40 21.17
C LEU A 124 -0.77 8.35 22.34
N ARG A 125 -1.59 8.31 23.38
CA ARG A 125 -1.32 9.03 24.62
C ARG A 125 -0.17 8.39 25.40
N ILE A 126 -0.11 7.06 25.39
CA ILE A 126 0.93 6.30 26.08
C ILE A 126 2.18 6.27 25.21
N GLN A 127 3.30 6.77 25.72
CA GLN A 127 4.57 6.77 24.99
C GLN A 127 5.49 5.61 25.40
N GLN A 128 5.37 5.16 26.65
CA GLN A 128 6.20 4.10 27.21
C GLN A 128 5.37 3.13 28.03
N ILE A 129 5.77 1.88 28.01
CA ILE A 129 5.29 0.81 28.89
C ILE A 129 6.49 0.34 29.71
N ALA A 130 6.48 0.63 31.02
CA ALA A 130 7.64 0.50 31.89
C ALA A 130 8.83 1.35 31.37
N PHE A 131 9.90 0.72 30.88
CA PHE A 131 11.10 1.38 30.35
C PHE A 131 11.25 1.25 28.83
N LEU A 132 10.28 0.62 28.14
CA LEU A 132 10.32 0.41 26.69
C LEU A 132 9.36 1.37 25.97
N PRO A 133 9.75 1.89 24.79
CA PRO A 133 8.80 2.59 23.91
C PRO A 133 7.59 1.71 23.63
N VAL A 134 6.39 2.30 23.67
CA VAL A 134 5.14 1.57 23.40
C VAL A 134 5.16 0.91 22.02
N GLY A 135 5.78 1.55 21.04
CA GLY A 135 5.97 1.02 19.69
C GLY A 135 6.71 -0.33 19.66
N MET A 136 7.74 -0.49 20.50
CA MET A 136 8.46 -1.77 20.60
C MET A 136 7.56 -2.88 21.14
N VAL A 137 6.79 -2.61 22.17
CA VAL A 137 5.92 -3.60 22.81
C VAL A 137 4.79 -3.99 21.85
N LEU A 138 4.14 -2.99 21.24
CA LEU A 138 3.06 -3.23 20.28
C LEU A 138 3.57 -3.87 18.99
N GLY A 139 4.66 -3.37 18.44
CA GLY A 139 5.24 -3.90 17.21
C GLY A 139 5.72 -5.34 17.35
N ALA A 140 6.42 -5.66 18.43
CA ALA A 140 6.84 -7.04 18.72
C ALA A 140 5.65 -7.96 18.97
N GLY A 141 4.68 -7.53 19.79
CA GLY A 141 3.50 -8.31 20.11
C GLY A 141 2.61 -8.58 18.88
N LEU A 142 2.30 -7.54 18.11
CA LEU A 142 1.50 -7.66 16.88
C LEU A 142 2.26 -8.38 15.77
N GLY A 143 3.58 -8.21 15.69
CA GLY A 143 4.44 -8.95 14.77
C GLY A 143 4.44 -10.44 15.07
N LEU A 144 4.60 -10.83 16.33
CA LEU A 144 4.50 -12.23 16.76
C LEU A 144 3.10 -12.80 16.46
N LEU A 145 2.06 -12.06 16.80
CA LEU A 145 0.68 -12.45 16.48
C LEU A 145 0.49 -12.66 14.97
N CYS A 146 1.04 -11.78 14.13
CA CYS A 146 1.02 -11.92 12.68
C CYS A 146 1.68 -13.23 12.24
N VAL A 147 2.89 -13.55 12.76
CA VAL A 147 3.62 -14.77 12.40
C VAL A 147 2.84 -16.02 12.82
N VAL A 148 2.27 -16.05 14.00
CA VAL A 148 1.45 -17.19 14.49
C VAL A 148 0.20 -17.40 13.63
N LEU A 149 -0.38 -16.33 13.09
CA LEU A 149 -1.58 -16.40 12.29
C LEU A 149 -1.35 -16.55 10.78
N LEU A 150 -0.09 -16.55 10.30
CA LEU A 150 0.22 -16.58 8.86
C LEU A 150 -0.43 -17.76 8.12
N ASP A 151 -0.42 -18.94 8.72
CA ASP A 151 -0.97 -20.16 8.12
C ASP A 151 -2.44 -20.43 8.50
N ASN A 152 -3.06 -19.52 9.26
CA ASN A 152 -4.43 -19.72 9.71
C ASN A 152 -5.42 -19.36 8.59
N LYS A 153 -6.08 -20.38 8.03
CA LYS A 153 -7.09 -20.21 6.97
C LYS A 153 -8.42 -19.60 7.45
N LYS A 154 -8.70 -19.65 8.76
CA LYS A 154 -9.97 -19.14 9.32
C LYS A 154 -9.88 -17.67 9.75
N LEU A 155 -8.72 -17.26 10.24
CA LEU A 155 -8.49 -15.92 10.76
C LEU A 155 -7.37 -15.24 9.93
N PRO A 156 -7.73 -14.34 9.00
CA PRO A 156 -6.73 -13.62 8.21
C PRO A 156 -5.84 -12.77 9.12
N ALA A 157 -4.55 -13.08 9.16
CA ALA A 157 -3.57 -12.43 10.04
C ALA A 157 -3.66 -10.90 9.98
N ALA A 158 -3.74 -10.32 8.77
CA ALA A 158 -3.81 -8.88 8.59
C ALA A 158 -5.05 -8.26 9.26
N VAL A 159 -6.21 -8.90 9.16
CA VAL A 159 -7.46 -8.38 9.75
C VAL A 159 -7.39 -8.42 11.28
N VAL A 160 -6.85 -9.52 11.83
CA VAL A 160 -6.70 -9.66 13.28
C VAL A 160 -5.69 -8.66 13.83
N VAL A 161 -4.54 -8.49 13.19
CA VAL A 161 -3.50 -7.53 13.62
C VAL A 161 -4.02 -6.09 13.56
N ILE A 162 -4.68 -5.70 12.46
CA ILE A 162 -5.26 -4.36 12.31
C ILE A 162 -6.37 -4.14 13.34
N GLY A 163 -7.27 -5.11 13.51
CA GLY A 163 -8.35 -5.05 14.50
C GLY A 163 -7.83 -4.93 15.93
N THR A 164 -6.80 -5.70 16.29
CA THR A 164 -6.16 -5.64 17.61
C THR A 164 -5.48 -4.28 17.81
N GLY A 165 -4.73 -3.79 16.82
CA GLY A 165 -4.10 -2.47 16.88
C GLY A 165 -5.13 -1.35 17.03
N LEU A 166 -6.25 -1.42 16.30
CA LEU A 166 -7.35 -0.48 16.44
C LEU A 166 -7.96 -0.54 17.86
N ALA A 167 -8.26 -1.74 18.36
CA ALA A 167 -8.80 -1.93 19.71
C ALA A 167 -7.88 -1.34 20.78
N ILE A 168 -6.57 -1.57 20.68
CA ILE A 168 -5.59 -0.99 21.60
C ILE A 168 -5.63 0.55 21.51
N GLY A 169 -5.60 1.12 20.30
CA GLY A 169 -5.69 2.56 20.10
C GLY A 169 -6.96 3.17 20.70
N LEU A 170 -8.10 2.48 20.56
CA LEU A 170 -9.37 2.88 21.16
C LEU A 170 -9.33 2.86 22.70
N LEU A 171 -8.75 1.81 23.29
CA LEU A 171 -8.70 1.61 24.74
C LEU A 171 -7.68 2.54 25.42
N THR A 172 -6.52 2.73 24.80
CA THR A 172 -5.45 3.57 25.35
C THR A 172 -5.64 5.06 25.07
N GLY A 173 -6.53 5.38 24.14
CA GLY A 173 -6.85 6.74 23.72
C GLY A 173 -5.83 7.32 22.75
N THR A 174 -6.34 8.11 21.79
CA THR A 174 -5.51 8.86 20.86
C THR A 174 -5.16 10.23 21.44
N ARG A 175 -4.05 10.82 20.99
CA ARG A 175 -3.64 12.17 21.45
C ARG A 175 -4.60 13.26 20.99
N GLN A 176 -5.17 13.11 19.81
CA GLN A 176 -6.13 14.10 19.27
C GLN A 176 -7.55 13.92 19.83
N GLY A 177 -7.83 12.77 20.48
CA GLY A 177 -9.16 12.43 20.97
C GLY A 177 -10.15 12.09 19.84
N TRP A 178 -11.31 11.62 20.24
CA TRP A 178 -12.41 11.28 19.33
C TRP A 178 -13.15 12.52 18.81
N GLU A 179 -13.04 13.62 19.51
CA GLU A 179 -13.65 14.90 19.15
C GLU A 179 -13.07 15.49 17.85
N ALA A 180 -11.84 15.11 17.50
CA ALA A 180 -11.23 15.48 16.23
C ALA A 180 -11.78 14.68 15.03
N ALA A 181 -12.50 13.57 15.29
CA ALA A 181 -13.12 12.78 14.24
C ALA A 181 -14.45 13.43 13.83
N SER A 182 -14.46 14.04 12.66
CA SER A 182 -15.68 14.61 12.05
C SER A 182 -16.13 13.70 10.89
N PRO A 183 -16.94 12.65 11.16
CA PRO A 183 -17.45 11.81 10.08
C PRO A 183 -18.36 12.63 9.16
N GLY A 184 -18.07 12.62 7.86
CA GLY A 184 -18.82 13.34 6.85
C GLY A 184 -18.63 12.74 5.47
N LEU A 185 -19.54 13.02 4.56
CA LEU A 185 -19.39 12.68 3.15
C LEU A 185 -18.56 13.78 2.46
N ASN A 186 -17.26 13.57 2.43
CA ASN A 186 -16.34 14.47 1.74
C ASN A 186 -15.98 13.90 0.37
N LEU A 187 -16.12 14.70 -0.67
CA LEU A 187 -15.60 14.34 -1.98
C LEU A 187 -14.07 14.50 -1.98
N PRO A 188 -13.35 13.57 -2.62
CA PRO A 188 -11.90 13.68 -2.70
C PRO A 188 -11.50 14.93 -3.50
N PRO A 189 -10.52 15.70 -3.02
CA PRO A 189 -9.95 16.78 -3.82
C PRO A 189 -9.26 16.22 -5.06
N LEU A 190 -9.48 16.85 -6.22
CA LEU A 190 -8.95 16.36 -7.49
C LEU A 190 -7.41 16.43 -7.58
N LEU A 191 -6.82 17.48 -7.04
CA LEU A 191 -5.37 17.71 -7.06
C LEU A 191 -4.88 18.22 -5.70
N PRO A 192 -4.88 17.37 -4.66
CA PRO A 192 -4.55 17.82 -3.30
C PRO A 192 -3.12 18.33 -3.14
N TYR A 193 -2.20 17.92 -4.04
CA TYR A 193 -0.78 18.29 -3.99
C TYR A 193 -0.36 19.23 -5.13
N GLY A 194 -1.33 19.75 -5.90
CA GLY A 194 -1.05 20.50 -7.12
C GLY A 194 -0.56 19.60 -8.26
N LEU A 195 -0.08 20.22 -9.34
CA LEU A 195 0.53 19.49 -10.45
C LEU A 195 1.99 19.19 -10.13
N PRO A 196 2.44 17.94 -10.28
CA PRO A 196 3.84 17.58 -10.09
C PRO A 196 4.75 18.32 -11.08
N THR A 197 5.96 18.62 -10.65
CA THR A 197 6.99 19.27 -11.48
C THR A 197 7.68 18.26 -12.40
N ALA A 198 8.42 18.74 -13.40
CA ALA A 198 9.23 17.88 -14.27
C ALA A 198 10.28 17.08 -13.47
N ALA A 199 10.80 17.65 -12.39
CA ALA A 199 11.72 16.96 -11.48
C ALA A 199 11.04 15.80 -10.74
N ASP A 200 9.79 15.98 -10.30
CA ASP A 200 9.02 14.92 -9.65
C ASP A 200 8.74 13.76 -10.62
N PHE A 201 8.42 14.07 -11.87
CA PHE A 201 8.21 13.05 -12.90
C PHE A 201 9.49 12.29 -13.24
N SER A 202 10.63 12.96 -13.35
CA SER A 202 11.91 12.29 -13.63
C SER A 202 12.35 11.39 -12.47
N PHE A 203 12.22 11.86 -11.24
CA PHE A 203 12.46 11.06 -10.04
C PHE A 203 11.55 9.83 -9.99
N ALA A 204 10.25 10.04 -10.17
CA ALA A 204 9.26 8.97 -10.15
C ALA A 204 9.55 7.91 -11.22
N LEU A 205 9.93 8.32 -12.44
CA LEU A 205 10.22 7.41 -13.53
C LEU A 205 11.36 6.43 -13.19
N VAL A 206 12.47 6.97 -12.66
CA VAL A 206 13.67 6.17 -12.41
C VAL A 206 13.55 5.33 -11.15
N ILE A 207 13.07 5.92 -10.05
CA ILE A 207 13.10 5.28 -8.73
C ILE A 207 11.86 4.44 -8.46
N LEU A 208 10.70 4.91 -8.88
CA LEU A 208 9.43 4.28 -8.50
C LEU A 208 8.85 3.39 -9.60
N ILE A 209 8.88 3.83 -10.84
CA ILE A 209 8.17 3.17 -11.95
C ILE A 209 8.96 1.98 -12.49
N LEU A 210 10.26 2.10 -12.68
CA LEU A 210 11.08 1.02 -13.20
C LEU A 210 10.90 -0.31 -12.46
N PRO A 211 10.97 -0.35 -11.11
CA PRO A 211 10.70 -1.59 -10.38
C PRO A 211 9.20 -1.93 -10.27
N GLN A 212 8.31 -0.93 -10.39
CA GLN A 212 6.86 -1.16 -10.27
C GLN A 212 6.26 -1.85 -11.48
N ILE A 213 6.70 -1.53 -12.71
CA ILE A 213 6.13 -2.12 -13.95
C ILE A 213 6.21 -3.65 -13.95
N PRO A 214 7.39 -4.29 -13.73
CA PRO A 214 7.47 -5.75 -13.68
C PRO A 214 6.54 -6.36 -12.63
N MET A 215 6.45 -5.70 -11.46
CA MET A 215 5.61 -6.16 -10.36
C MET A 215 4.12 -6.04 -10.69
N THR A 216 3.72 -4.96 -11.35
CA THR A 216 2.32 -4.76 -11.77
C THR A 216 1.94 -5.79 -12.83
N VAL A 217 2.77 -6.02 -13.83
CA VAL A 217 2.51 -7.04 -14.85
C VAL A 217 2.38 -8.43 -14.24
N ALA A 218 3.26 -8.78 -13.31
CA ALA A 218 3.22 -10.07 -12.64
C ALA A 218 1.96 -10.26 -11.78
N ASN A 219 1.64 -9.29 -10.95
CA ASN A 219 0.54 -9.41 -9.99
C ASN A 219 -0.82 -9.05 -10.59
N ALA A 220 -0.93 -7.90 -11.24
CA ALA A 220 -2.22 -7.41 -11.72
C ALA A 220 -2.67 -8.10 -13.01
N VAL A 221 -1.75 -8.52 -13.88
CA VAL A 221 -2.11 -9.16 -15.15
C VAL A 221 -2.06 -10.68 -15.03
N ILE A 222 -0.89 -11.25 -14.69
CA ILE A 222 -0.70 -12.71 -14.73
C ILE A 222 -1.39 -13.37 -13.53
N ALA A 223 -1.00 -13.00 -12.31
CA ALA A 223 -1.49 -13.66 -11.11
C ALA A 223 -3.00 -13.46 -10.90
N ASN A 224 -3.52 -12.28 -11.24
CA ASN A 224 -4.96 -12.01 -11.10
C ASN A 224 -5.78 -12.86 -12.09
N ALA A 225 -5.35 -12.99 -13.33
CA ALA A 225 -6.02 -13.86 -14.30
C ALA A 225 -5.99 -15.34 -13.89
N ASP A 226 -4.85 -15.83 -13.38
CA ASP A 226 -4.72 -17.21 -12.93
C ASP A 226 -5.57 -17.50 -11.69
N LEU A 227 -5.55 -16.60 -10.69
CA LEU A 227 -6.39 -16.72 -9.50
C LEU A 227 -7.87 -16.68 -9.85
N SER A 228 -8.28 -15.76 -10.71
CA SER A 228 -9.68 -15.67 -11.15
C SER A 228 -10.16 -16.95 -11.82
N ARG A 229 -9.33 -17.56 -12.66
CA ARG A 229 -9.63 -18.86 -13.27
C ARG A 229 -9.73 -19.99 -12.25
N GLN A 230 -8.83 -20.00 -11.28
CA GLN A 230 -8.80 -21.03 -10.23
C GLN A 230 -10.03 -20.98 -9.31
N TYR A 231 -10.47 -19.77 -8.93
CA TYR A 231 -11.57 -19.60 -7.97
C TYR A 231 -12.96 -19.55 -8.63
N PHE A 232 -13.07 -19.00 -9.83
CA PHE A 232 -14.35 -18.72 -10.47
C PHE A 232 -14.60 -19.56 -11.74
N GLY A 233 -13.59 -20.31 -12.22
CA GLY A 233 -13.72 -21.18 -13.39
C GLY A 233 -14.29 -20.46 -14.62
N GLN A 234 -15.38 -20.96 -15.17
CA GLN A 234 -16.01 -20.38 -16.37
C GLN A 234 -16.58 -18.96 -16.15
N HIS A 235 -16.92 -18.58 -14.91
CA HIS A 235 -17.40 -17.23 -14.60
C HIS A 235 -16.31 -16.17 -14.75
N SER A 236 -15.04 -16.57 -14.75
CA SER A 236 -13.88 -15.69 -14.98
C SER A 236 -13.53 -15.46 -16.44
N ALA A 237 -14.36 -15.87 -17.39
CA ALA A 237 -14.05 -15.79 -18.83
C ALA A 237 -13.71 -14.36 -19.32
N ARG A 238 -14.17 -13.33 -18.61
CA ARG A 238 -13.83 -11.92 -18.89
C ARG A 238 -12.50 -11.47 -18.33
N VAL A 239 -11.97 -12.19 -17.32
CA VAL A 239 -10.67 -11.87 -16.72
C VAL A 239 -9.60 -12.61 -17.52
N THR A 240 -9.05 -11.94 -18.49
CA THR A 240 -8.01 -12.48 -19.37
C THR A 240 -6.72 -11.68 -19.18
N HIS A 241 -5.61 -12.20 -19.75
CA HIS A 241 -4.37 -11.42 -19.80
C HIS A 241 -4.49 -10.17 -20.71
N ARG A 242 -5.64 -9.96 -21.35
CA ARG A 242 -5.93 -8.79 -22.22
C ARG A 242 -6.80 -7.73 -21.58
N GLY A 243 -7.29 -7.92 -20.39
CA GLY A 243 -8.18 -7.00 -19.66
C GLY A 243 -9.31 -7.76 -19.07
#